data_7f558deff0c2f777793ecf453091c6ec
#
_entry.id   7f558deff0c2f777793ecf453091c6ec
#
_cell.length_a   1.000
_cell.length_b   1.000
_cell.length_c   1.000
_cell.angle_alpha   90.00
_cell.angle_beta   90.00
_cell.angle_gamma   90.00
#
_symmetry.space_group_name_H-M   'P 1'
#
loop_
_entity.id
_entity.type
_entity.pdbx_description
1 polymer ?
#
loop_
_entity_poly.entity_id
_entity_poly.type
_entity_poly.pdbx_seq_one_letter_code
_entity_poly.pdbx_strand_id
1 'polypeptide(L)'
;MTDQILSTPAASCSLRSIRIRHGNLNIRADLTAGPFKYVKTILSYQNKLDKDATSFDFRTDYIADRKSTVRLQISLNLKDLLLKSLYWHVYIILEDPASGELTEIPVHMDTRQRLFHKFLYNGAHHTENGFSFYPFYTGDKTLAFAYRECTPYDGTFLIYKEMFAVLLYRLTRSYWKKQHICLVCEKFSSMAQDNGYYFFKHCMENNEQSYLNKKILYIIDRKSPDYPKVSPYSKNVVPFMSLRHMCSLLAADLIVSSDSKYHAYATQCRHSIFNRYIKKKKSVFLQ
;
A
#
# COMPACT_ATOMS: atom_id res chain seq x y z
N MET A 1 -14.46 -51.39 2.42
CA MET A 1 -14.36 -50.64 1.15
C MET A 1 -14.54 -49.18 1.54
N THR A 2 -13.41 -48.47 1.72
CA THR A 2 -13.43 -47.06 2.08
C THR A 2 -13.31 -46.28 0.78
N ASP A 3 -14.41 -45.65 0.36
CA ASP A 3 -14.44 -44.73 -0.77
C ASP A 3 -13.51 -43.56 -0.43
N GLN A 4 -12.32 -43.56 -1.04
CA GLN A 4 -11.52 -42.34 -1.18
C GLN A 4 -12.27 -41.40 -2.10
N ILE A 5 -12.95 -40.43 -1.53
CA ILE A 5 -13.43 -39.26 -2.24
C ILE A 5 -12.17 -38.56 -2.76
N LEU A 6 -11.82 -38.81 -4.02
CA LEU A 6 -10.84 -38.06 -4.77
C LEU A 6 -11.35 -36.61 -4.81
N SER A 7 -10.83 -35.77 -3.93
CA SER A 7 -11.08 -34.33 -3.96
C SER A 7 -10.60 -33.82 -5.34
N THR A 8 -11.55 -33.44 -6.18
CA THR A 8 -11.28 -32.77 -7.45
C THR A 8 -10.30 -31.62 -7.18
N PRO A 9 -9.17 -31.52 -7.88
CA PRO A 9 -8.20 -30.46 -7.63
C PRO A 9 -8.89 -29.12 -7.82
N ALA A 10 -8.98 -28.33 -6.74
CA ALA A 10 -9.58 -27.01 -6.79
C ALA A 10 -8.84 -26.16 -7.83
N ALA A 11 -9.58 -25.47 -8.69
CA ALA A 11 -8.99 -24.57 -9.68
C ALA A 11 -8.19 -23.47 -8.96
N SER A 12 -7.05 -23.10 -9.51
CA SER A 12 -6.20 -22.07 -8.93
C SER A 12 -5.43 -21.30 -10.01
N CYS A 13 -5.17 -20.02 -9.74
CA CYS A 13 -4.36 -19.18 -10.61
C CYS A 13 -3.25 -18.50 -9.82
N SER A 14 -2.01 -18.61 -10.29
CA SER A 14 -0.83 -18.01 -9.65
C SER A 14 -0.18 -16.98 -10.57
N LEU A 15 0.10 -15.78 -10.00
CA LEU A 15 0.79 -14.71 -10.70
C LEU A 15 2.25 -15.07 -10.97
N ARG A 16 2.74 -14.78 -12.18
CA ARG A 16 4.16 -14.90 -12.56
C ARG A 16 4.84 -13.56 -12.68
N SER A 17 4.24 -12.65 -13.42
CA SER A 17 4.78 -11.32 -13.59
C SER A 17 3.70 -10.30 -13.91
N ILE A 18 4.01 -9.04 -13.62
CA ILE A 18 3.14 -7.91 -13.92
C ILE A 18 3.99 -6.76 -14.45
N ARG A 19 3.54 -6.08 -15.47
CA ARG A 19 4.19 -4.90 -16.05
C ARG A 19 3.14 -3.94 -16.59
N ILE A 20 3.38 -2.64 -16.43
CA ILE A 20 2.61 -1.59 -17.10
C ILE A 20 3.60 -0.76 -17.91
N ARG A 21 3.36 -0.65 -19.22
CA ARG A 21 4.16 0.17 -20.13
C ARG A 21 3.22 0.95 -21.05
N HIS A 22 3.41 2.27 -21.13
CA HIS A 22 2.62 3.17 -21.98
C HIS A 22 1.10 2.98 -21.83
N GLY A 23 0.62 2.73 -20.61
CA GLY A 23 -0.79 2.49 -20.34
C GLY A 23 -1.26 1.04 -20.56
N ASN A 24 -0.41 0.15 -21.10
CA ASN A 24 -0.78 -1.25 -21.27
C ASN A 24 -0.38 -2.08 -20.05
N LEU A 25 -1.35 -2.61 -19.35
CA LEU A 25 -1.19 -3.59 -18.27
C LEU A 25 -0.99 -4.97 -18.90
N ASN A 26 0.10 -5.64 -18.54
CA ASN A 26 0.40 -7.02 -18.96
C ASN A 26 0.64 -7.88 -17.73
N ILE A 27 -0.11 -8.96 -17.60
CA ILE A 27 -0.01 -9.95 -16.53
C ILE A 27 0.31 -11.31 -17.16
N ARG A 28 1.26 -12.03 -16.55
CA ARG A 28 1.47 -13.45 -16.84
C ARG A 28 1.07 -14.25 -15.61
N ALA A 29 0.25 -15.26 -15.81
CA ALA A 29 -0.24 -16.12 -14.74
C ALA A 29 -0.25 -17.59 -15.20
N ASP A 30 -0.09 -18.49 -14.26
CA ASP A 30 -0.24 -19.93 -14.47
C ASP A 30 -1.59 -20.35 -13.86
N LEU A 31 -2.46 -20.88 -14.71
CA LEU A 31 -3.79 -21.36 -14.37
C LEU A 31 -3.78 -22.90 -14.32
N THR A 32 -4.21 -23.46 -13.21
CA THR A 32 -4.57 -24.87 -13.06
C THR A 32 -6.10 -24.92 -12.98
N ALA A 33 -6.75 -25.27 -14.10
CA ALA A 33 -8.21 -25.21 -14.18
C ALA A 33 -8.89 -26.52 -13.69
N GLY A 34 -8.15 -27.63 -13.61
CA GLY A 34 -8.76 -28.93 -13.30
C GLY A 34 -9.78 -29.33 -14.37
N PRO A 35 -11.04 -29.68 -13.99
CA PRO A 35 -12.09 -30.00 -14.90
C PRO A 35 -12.77 -28.79 -15.56
N PHE A 36 -12.52 -27.59 -15.05
CA PHE A 36 -13.18 -26.36 -15.51
C PHE A 36 -12.60 -25.85 -16.83
N LYS A 37 -13.45 -25.21 -17.62
CA LYS A 37 -13.07 -24.54 -18.87
C LYS A 37 -12.82 -23.05 -18.60
N TYR A 38 -11.71 -22.51 -19.08
CA TYR A 38 -11.45 -21.09 -19.06
C TYR A 38 -12.42 -20.33 -19.97
N VAL A 39 -13.06 -19.29 -19.43
CA VAL A 39 -13.95 -18.42 -20.21
C VAL A 39 -13.26 -17.08 -20.52
N LYS A 40 -12.92 -16.30 -19.47
CA LYS A 40 -12.29 -15.01 -19.63
C LYS A 40 -11.57 -14.56 -18.35
N THR A 41 -10.81 -13.46 -18.44
CA THR A 41 -10.24 -12.75 -17.30
C THR A 41 -10.85 -11.36 -17.21
N ILE A 42 -11.19 -10.92 -16.01
CA ILE A 42 -11.80 -9.61 -15.77
C ILE A 42 -11.03 -8.79 -14.75
N LEU A 43 -11.05 -7.47 -14.94
CA LEU A 43 -10.71 -6.47 -13.91
C LEU A 43 -12.01 -5.96 -13.31
N SER A 44 -12.33 -6.34 -12.09
CA SER A 44 -13.61 -6.04 -11.43
C SER A 44 -13.43 -4.99 -10.35
N TYR A 45 -14.31 -3.99 -10.36
CA TYR A 45 -14.38 -2.97 -9.33
C TYR A 45 -15.10 -3.52 -8.09
N GLN A 46 -14.44 -3.45 -6.95
CA GLN A 46 -15.06 -3.85 -5.68
C GLN A 46 -15.31 -2.62 -4.80
N ASN A 47 -16.54 -2.17 -4.80
CA ASN A 47 -17.07 -1.29 -3.77
C ASN A 47 -18.31 -1.94 -3.15
N LYS A 48 -18.29 -2.21 -1.85
CA LYS A 48 -19.43 -2.79 -1.13
C LYS A 48 -20.71 -1.94 -1.19
N LEU A 49 -20.57 -0.67 -1.55
CA LEU A 49 -21.67 0.30 -1.65
C LEU A 49 -22.18 0.46 -3.08
N ASP A 50 -21.46 -0.03 -4.09
CA ASP A 50 -21.83 0.09 -5.50
C ASP A 50 -22.53 -1.21 -5.94
N LYS A 51 -23.82 -1.11 -6.26
CA LYS A 51 -24.61 -2.25 -6.72
C LYS A 51 -24.31 -2.61 -8.17
N ASP A 52 -23.74 -1.67 -8.93
CA ASP A 52 -23.38 -1.88 -10.34
C ASP A 52 -21.92 -2.33 -10.43
N ALA A 53 -21.71 -3.63 -10.55
CA ALA A 53 -20.40 -4.22 -10.72
C ALA A 53 -19.81 -3.77 -12.07
N THR A 54 -18.90 -2.76 -12.03
CA THR A 54 -18.15 -2.37 -13.22
C THR A 54 -17.01 -3.36 -13.42
N SER A 55 -16.92 -3.97 -14.59
CA SER A 55 -15.82 -4.84 -14.96
C SER A 55 -15.31 -4.58 -16.37
N PHE A 56 -14.03 -4.87 -16.60
CA PHE A 56 -13.38 -4.78 -17.91
C PHE A 56 -12.77 -6.12 -18.27
N ASP A 57 -13.01 -6.59 -19.49
CA ASP A 57 -12.46 -7.83 -20.00
C ASP A 57 -11.00 -7.64 -20.44
N PHE A 58 -10.13 -8.55 -20.03
CA PHE A 58 -8.77 -8.61 -20.53
C PHE A 58 -8.72 -9.36 -21.85
N ARG A 59 -7.84 -8.92 -22.75
CA ARG A 59 -7.38 -9.78 -23.84
C ARG A 59 -6.46 -10.85 -23.26
N THR A 60 -6.74 -12.10 -23.54
CA THR A 60 -5.97 -13.24 -23.04
C THR A 60 -5.44 -14.09 -24.18
N ASP A 61 -4.13 -14.31 -24.19
CA ASP A 61 -3.43 -15.20 -25.13
C ASP A 61 -2.84 -16.39 -24.34
N TYR A 62 -2.92 -17.58 -24.90
CA TYR A 62 -2.29 -18.77 -24.34
C TYR A 62 -0.84 -18.85 -24.79
N ILE A 63 0.12 -18.93 -23.84
CA ILE A 63 1.55 -18.97 -24.18
C ILE A 63 2.08 -20.42 -24.22
N ALA A 64 1.67 -21.24 -23.26
CA ALA A 64 2.14 -22.62 -23.14
C ALA A 64 1.17 -23.44 -22.31
N ASP A 65 1.03 -24.71 -22.73
CA ASP A 65 0.32 -25.75 -21.98
C ASP A 65 1.35 -26.71 -21.36
N ARG A 66 1.23 -27.02 -20.08
CA ARG A 66 2.08 -27.94 -19.33
C ARG A 66 1.20 -28.94 -18.59
N LYS A 67 0.96 -30.14 -19.19
CA LYS A 67 0.21 -31.29 -18.62
C LYS A 67 -1.08 -30.95 -17.83
N SER A 68 -1.07 -30.00 -16.87
CA SER A 68 -2.22 -29.60 -16.04
C SER A 68 -2.29 -28.09 -15.80
N THR A 69 -1.35 -27.30 -16.32
CA THR A 69 -1.25 -25.88 -16.07
C THR A 69 -1.09 -25.12 -17.38
N VAL A 70 -1.97 -24.18 -17.61
CA VAL A 70 -1.95 -23.28 -18.77
C VAL A 70 -1.32 -21.95 -18.38
N ARG A 71 -0.37 -21.49 -19.18
CA ARG A 71 0.19 -20.16 -19.01
C ARG A 71 -0.60 -19.15 -19.82
N LEU A 72 -1.15 -18.17 -19.11
CA LEU A 72 -1.92 -17.08 -19.68
C LEU A 72 -1.06 -15.82 -19.78
N GLN A 73 -1.15 -15.13 -20.91
CA GLN A 73 -0.73 -13.73 -21.05
C GLN A 73 -1.98 -12.87 -21.16
N ILE A 74 -2.18 -12.00 -20.20
CA ILE A 74 -3.38 -11.22 -20.01
C ILE A 74 -2.99 -9.75 -20.22
N SER A 75 -3.69 -9.03 -21.10
CA SER A 75 -3.39 -7.65 -21.42
C SER A 75 -4.63 -6.75 -21.41
N LEU A 76 -4.47 -5.50 -20.97
CA LEU A 76 -5.53 -4.50 -20.88
C LEU A 76 -4.94 -3.12 -21.13
N ASN A 77 -5.56 -2.35 -22.03
CA ASN A 77 -5.20 -0.94 -22.22
C ASN A 77 -5.93 -0.08 -21.18
N LEU A 78 -5.18 0.56 -20.30
CA LEU A 78 -5.75 1.38 -19.21
C LEU A 78 -6.20 2.77 -19.67
N LYS A 79 -5.69 3.27 -20.81
CA LYS A 79 -5.97 4.63 -21.29
C LYS A 79 -7.41 4.82 -21.71
N ASP A 80 -8.05 3.75 -22.19
CA ASP A 80 -9.41 3.80 -22.71
C ASP A 80 -10.45 3.47 -21.62
N LEU A 81 -10.02 3.32 -20.36
CA LEU A 81 -10.90 2.89 -19.28
C LEU A 81 -11.33 4.04 -18.40
N LEU A 82 -12.61 4.10 -18.11
CA LEU A 82 -13.17 4.98 -17.08
C LEU A 82 -13.10 4.30 -15.72
N LEU A 83 -11.91 4.37 -15.10
CA LEU A 83 -11.67 3.75 -13.80
C LEU A 83 -12.29 4.59 -12.67
N LYS A 84 -13.06 3.95 -11.81
CA LYS A 84 -13.54 4.52 -10.55
C LYS A 84 -12.43 4.45 -9.48
N SER A 85 -12.30 5.48 -8.64
CA SER A 85 -11.36 5.46 -7.51
C SER A 85 -11.67 4.32 -6.56
N LEU A 86 -10.66 3.70 -5.98
CA LEU A 86 -10.56 2.65 -4.98
C LEU A 86 -9.91 1.38 -5.55
N TYR A 87 -10.51 0.18 -5.32
CA TYR A 87 -9.84 -1.09 -5.53
C TYR A 87 -10.44 -1.87 -6.68
N TRP A 88 -9.56 -2.49 -7.47
CA TRP A 88 -9.89 -3.31 -8.63
C TRP A 88 -9.24 -4.67 -8.46
N HIS A 89 -10.01 -5.74 -8.60
CA HIS A 89 -9.55 -7.12 -8.43
C HIS A 89 -9.47 -7.84 -9.77
N VAL A 90 -8.53 -8.77 -9.89
CA VAL A 90 -8.38 -9.60 -11.09
C VAL A 90 -8.97 -10.97 -10.80
N TYR A 91 -9.96 -11.34 -11.59
CA TYR A 91 -10.59 -12.66 -11.53
C TYR A 91 -10.46 -13.41 -12.85
N ILE A 92 -10.29 -14.70 -12.74
CA ILE A 92 -10.40 -15.66 -13.85
C ILE A 92 -11.79 -16.28 -13.76
N ILE A 93 -12.54 -16.21 -14.85
CA ILE A 93 -13.87 -16.82 -14.95
C ILE A 93 -13.72 -18.19 -15.57
N LEU A 94 -14.19 -19.18 -14.89
CA LEU A 94 -14.21 -20.58 -15.29
C LEU A 94 -15.66 -21.06 -15.40
N GLU A 95 -15.91 -21.97 -16.33
CA GLU A 95 -17.19 -22.66 -16.55
C GLU A 95 -17.05 -24.13 -16.13
N ASP A 96 -17.97 -24.62 -15.33
CA ASP A 96 -18.13 -26.06 -15.11
C ASP A 96 -18.77 -26.68 -16.34
N PRO A 97 -18.10 -27.58 -17.06
CA PRO A 97 -18.66 -28.20 -18.28
C PRO A 97 -19.91 -29.06 -18.02
N ALA A 98 -20.10 -29.51 -16.76
CA ALA A 98 -21.23 -30.40 -16.41
C ALA A 98 -22.51 -29.59 -16.08
N SER A 99 -22.36 -28.46 -15.40
CA SER A 99 -23.50 -27.62 -14.96
C SER A 99 -23.70 -26.35 -15.78
N GLY A 100 -22.64 -25.89 -16.49
CA GLY A 100 -22.61 -24.57 -17.14
C GLY A 100 -22.46 -23.44 -16.16
N GLU A 101 -22.25 -23.69 -14.87
CA GLU A 101 -22.09 -22.68 -13.84
C GLU A 101 -20.75 -21.95 -13.97
N LEU A 102 -20.79 -20.60 -13.80
CA LEU A 102 -19.59 -19.78 -13.85
C LEU A 102 -19.04 -19.57 -12.43
N THR A 103 -17.75 -19.80 -12.29
CA THR A 103 -17.02 -19.61 -11.03
C THR A 103 -15.91 -18.58 -11.20
N GLU A 104 -15.78 -17.66 -10.25
CA GLU A 104 -14.71 -16.65 -10.20
C GLU A 104 -13.57 -17.11 -9.30
N ILE A 105 -12.36 -17.18 -9.83
CA ILE A 105 -11.17 -17.47 -9.04
C ILE A 105 -10.20 -16.28 -9.05
N PRO A 106 -9.66 -15.87 -7.90
CA PRO A 106 -8.69 -14.77 -7.83
C PRO A 106 -7.30 -15.22 -8.29
N VAL A 107 -6.50 -14.27 -8.74
CA VAL A 107 -5.08 -14.49 -9.05
C VAL A 107 -4.26 -14.39 -7.78
N HIS A 108 -3.63 -15.46 -7.35
CA HIS A 108 -2.82 -15.51 -6.13
C HIS A 108 -1.36 -15.15 -6.37
N MET A 109 -0.75 -14.55 -5.35
CA MET A 109 0.69 -14.26 -5.32
C MET A 109 1.38 -15.21 -4.35
N ASP A 110 2.51 -15.78 -4.77
CA ASP A 110 3.32 -16.63 -3.91
C ASP A 110 4.03 -15.83 -2.79
N THR A 111 4.63 -16.55 -1.83
CA THR A 111 5.33 -15.93 -0.69
C THR A 111 6.52 -15.08 -1.13
N ARG A 112 7.26 -15.52 -2.15
CA ARG A 112 8.42 -14.82 -2.68
C ARG A 112 8.02 -13.51 -3.34
N GLN A 113 6.99 -13.53 -4.17
CA GLN A 113 6.43 -12.34 -4.81
C GLN A 113 5.93 -11.34 -3.77
N ARG A 114 5.28 -11.80 -2.70
CA ARG A 114 4.80 -10.93 -1.61
C ARG A 114 5.94 -10.25 -0.85
N LEU A 115 7.04 -10.95 -0.61
CA LEU A 115 8.21 -10.38 0.09
C LEU A 115 8.89 -9.29 -0.75
N PHE A 116 8.96 -9.49 -2.04
CA PHE A 116 9.68 -8.62 -2.98
C PHE A 116 8.79 -7.74 -3.84
N HIS A 117 7.46 -7.76 -3.65
CA HIS A 117 6.52 -7.03 -4.52
C HIS A 117 6.85 -5.55 -4.68
N LYS A 118 7.36 -4.90 -3.62
CA LYS A 118 7.75 -3.48 -3.65
C LYS A 118 8.86 -3.17 -4.65
N PHE A 119 9.73 -4.14 -4.92
CA PHE A 119 10.82 -4.04 -5.90
C PHE A 119 10.40 -4.59 -7.26
N LEU A 120 9.78 -5.78 -7.28
CA LEU A 120 9.38 -6.46 -8.50
C LEU A 120 8.37 -5.66 -9.33
N TYR A 121 7.46 -4.95 -8.65
CA TYR A 121 6.39 -4.19 -9.29
C TYR A 121 6.61 -2.68 -9.25
N ASN A 122 7.80 -2.23 -8.91
CA ASN A 122 8.09 -0.80 -8.85
C ASN A 122 7.86 -0.10 -10.20
N GLY A 123 8.12 -0.80 -11.32
CA GLY A 123 7.80 -0.33 -12.67
C GLY A 123 6.36 -0.61 -13.15
N ALA A 124 5.57 -1.34 -12.36
CA ALA A 124 4.21 -1.71 -12.72
C ALA A 124 3.22 -0.68 -12.20
N HIS A 125 3.31 0.56 -12.67
CA HIS A 125 2.35 1.61 -12.37
C HIS A 125 2.06 2.45 -13.60
N HIS A 126 0.89 3.05 -13.61
CA HIS A 126 0.45 4.01 -14.60
C HIS A 126 -0.05 5.27 -13.87
N THR A 127 0.38 6.42 -14.37
CA THR A 127 -0.06 7.71 -13.82
C THR A 127 -0.59 8.53 -14.97
N GLU A 128 -1.85 8.93 -14.87
CA GLU A 128 -2.54 9.72 -15.88
C GLU A 128 -3.55 10.65 -15.19
N ASN A 129 -3.68 11.88 -15.69
CA ASN A 129 -4.65 12.88 -15.20
C ASN A 129 -4.64 13.08 -13.67
N GLY A 130 -3.47 13.01 -13.03
CA GLY A 130 -3.37 13.16 -11.58
C GLY A 130 -3.74 11.93 -10.77
N PHE A 131 -4.06 10.79 -11.43
CA PHE A 131 -4.35 9.52 -10.77
C PHE A 131 -3.24 8.50 -11.00
N SER A 132 -3.09 7.60 -10.05
CA SER A 132 -2.12 6.51 -10.09
C SER A 132 -2.83 5.17 -9.99
N PHE A 133 -2.53 4.27 -10.94
CA PHE A 133 -2.97 2.88 -10.96
C PHE A 133 -1.75 1.98 -10.69
N TYR A 134 -1.83 1.14 -9.67
CA TYR A 134 -0.70 0.29 -9.26
C TYR A 134 -1.16 -0.98 -8.55
N PRO A 135 -0.39 -2.10 -8.68
CA PRO A 135 -0.73 -3.35 -8.05
C PRO A 135 -0.41 -3.38 -6.55
N PHE A 136 -1.23 -4.08 -5.81
CA PHE A 136 -0.96 -4.52 -4.45
C PHE A 136 -1.53 -5.92 -4.24
N TYR A 137 -1.30 -6.52 -3.10
CA TYR A 137 -1.93 -7.77 -2.70
C TYR A 137 -2.83 -7.55 -1.48
N THR A 138 -3.95 -8.25 -1.46
CA THR A 138 -4.93 -8.22 -0.38
C THR A 138 -4.46 -9.02 0.84
N GLY A 139 -5.24 -8.97 1.93
CA GLY A 139 -5.05 -9.83 3.09
C GLY A 139 -5.02 -11.32 2.73
N ASP A 140 -5.85 -11.73 1.77
CA ASP A 140 -6.00 -13.11 1.27
C ASP A 140 -4.96 -13.50 0.22
N LYS A 141 -3.94 -12.64 0.04
CA LYS A 141 -2.80 -12.87 -0.87
C LYS A 141 -3.17 -12.88 -2.35
N THR A 142 -4.24 -12.21 -2.72
CA THR A 142 -4.70 -12.07 -4.10
C THR A 142 -4.21 -10.76 -4.71
N LEU A 143 -4.02 -10.78 -6.03
CA LEU A 143 -3.66 -9.59 -6.81
C LEU A 143 -4.84 -8.64 -6.90
N ALA A 144 -4.59 -7.38 -6.55
CA ALA A 144 -5.50 -6.28 -6.77
C ALA A 144 -4.76 -5.04 -7.25
N PHE A 145 -5.49 -4.05 -7.71
CA PHE A 145 -4.97 -2.74 -8.10
C PHE A 145 -5.66 -1.64 -7.30
N ALA A 146 -4.90 -0.62 -6.93
CA ALA A 146 -5.45 0.62 -6.41
C ALA A 146 -5.46 1.67 -7.52
N TYR A 147 -6.57 2.39 -7.65
CA TYR A 147 -6.69 3.58 -8.48
C TYR A 147 -7.09 4.75 -7.59
N ARG A 148 -6.23 5.75 -7.48
CA ARG A 148 -6.42 6.90 -6.60
C ARG A 148 -5.65 8.12 -7.08
N GLU A 149 -5.98 9.28 -6.54
CA GLU A 149 -5.22 10.50 -6.76
C GLU A 149 -3.74 10.32 -6.39
N CYS A 150 -2.88 10.92 -7.19
CA CYS A 150 -1.45 10.94 -6.94
C CYS A 150 -1.12 11.80 -5.73
N THR A 151 -0.17 11.34 -4.94
CA THR A 151 0.48 12.17 -3.94
C THR A 151 1.88 12.57 -4.42
N PRO A 152 2.48 13.66 -3.89
CA PRO A 152 3.84 14.04 -4.21
C PRO A 152 4.89 12.96 -3.86
N TYR A 153 4.49 11.93 -3.13
CA TYR A 153 5.35 10.87 -2.61
C TYR A 153 5.21 9.53 -3.34
N ASP A 154 4.44 9.48 -4.43
CA ASP A 154 4.22 8.24 -5.20
C ASP A 154 5.37 7.88 -6.16
N GLY A 155 6.41 8.71 -6.22
CA GLY A 155 7.56 8.46 -7.07
C GLY A 155 8.34 7.20 -6.65
N THR A 156 8.95 6.55 -7.64
CA THR A 156 9.82 5.37 -7.43
C THR A 156 10.99 5.66 -6.48
N PHE A 157 11.41 6.91 -6.42
CA PHE A 157 12.52 7.37 -5.57
C PHE A 157 12.23 7.22 -4.06
N LEU A 158 10.96 7.20 -3.65
CA LEU A 158 10.61 7.10 -2.24
C LEU A 158 11.20 5.87 -1.57
N ILE A 159 11.14 4.70 -2.22
CA ILE A 159 11.64 3.45 -1.62
C ILE A 159 13.15 3.51 -1.35
N TYR A 160 13.92 4.12 -2.25
CA TYR A 160 15.36 4.31 -2.05
C TYR A 160 15.64 5.27 -0.90
N LYS A 161 14.87 6.36 -0.80
CA LYS A 161 14.94 7.30 0.32
C LYS A 161 14.60 6.63 1.66
N GLU A 162 13.58 5.79 1.68
CA GLU A 162 13.20 5.01 2.86
C GLU A 162 14.30 4.01 3.26
N MET A 163 14.87 3.29 2.30
CA MET A 163 15.98 2.36 2.54
C MET A 163 17.20 3.09 3.11
N PHE A 164 17.54 4.25 2.53
CA PHE A 164 18.63 5.09 3.03
C PHE A 164 18.34 5.59 4.45
N ALA A 165 17.12 6.01 4.76
CA ALA A 165 16.73 6.41 6.10
C ALA A 165 16.84 5.27 7.11
N VAL A 166 16.47 4.04 6.73
CA VAL A 166 16.63 2.84 7.59
C VAL A 166 18.10 2.55 7.84
N LEU A 167 18.94 2.64 6.80
CA LEU A 167 20.39 2.45 6.94
C LEU A 167 20.99 3.50 7.86
N LEU A 168 20.69 4.78 7.61
CA LEU A 168 21.15 5.90 8.43
C LEU A 168 20.73 5.74 9.89
N TYR A 169 19.46 5.41 10.14
CA TYR A 169 18.98 5.14 11.48
C TYR A 169 19.73 3.99 12.15
N ARG A 170 20.02 2.90 11.43
CA ARG A 170 20.77 1.75 12.00
C ARG A 170 22.19 2.14 12.41
N LEU A 171 22.88 2.91 11.57
CA LEU A 171 24.24 3.40 11.84
C LEU A 171 24.27 4.39 13.01
N THR A 172 23.22 5.21 13.16
CA THR A 172 23.13 6.26 14.20
C THR A 172 22.17 5.89 15.32
N ARG A 173 21.85 4.61 15.49
CA ARG A 173 20.81 4.12 16.40
C ARG A 173 21.01 4.57 17.85
N SER A 174 22.24 4.54 18.34
CA SER A 174 22.57 4.94 19.72
C SER A 174 22.22 6.42 19.98
N TYR A 175 22.51 7.28 19.02
CA TYR A 175 22.15 8.72 19.11
C TYR A 175 20.62 8.88 19.16
N TRP A 176 19.88 8.23 18.26
CA TRP A 176 18.43 8.37 18.17
C TRP A 176 17.71 7.82 19.39
N LYS A 177 18.13 6.66 19.90
CA LYS A 177 17.49 6.02 21.06
C LYS A 177 17.61 6.83 22.35
N LYS A 178 18.75 7.52 22.54
CA LYS A 178 18.97 8.38 23.73
C LYS A 178 18.01 9.57 23.80
N GLN A 179 17.33 9.90 22.70
CA GLN A 179 16.45 11.06 22.65
C GLN A 179 15.03 10.79 23.16
N HIS A 180 14.63 9.53 23.37
CA HIS A 180 13.30 9.15 23.86
C HIS A 180 12.18 9.89 23.13
N ILE A 181 12.09 9.75 21.80
CA ILE A 181 11.27 10.60 20.95
C ILE A 181 9.78 10.29 21.12
N CYS A 182 9.00 11.35 21.38
CA CYS A 182 7.56 11.39 21.22
C CYS A 182 7.23 12.19 19.96
N LEU A 183 6.62 11.54 18.96
CA LEU A 183 6.17 12.19 17.73
C LEU A 183 4.72 12.61 17.87
N VAL A 184 4.44 13.87 17.55
CA VAL A 184 3.09 14.42 17.51
C VAL A 184 2.73 14.73 16.07
N CYS A 185 1.54 14.32 15.63
CA CYS A 185 1.03 14.60 14.30
C CYS A 185 -0.48 14.74 14.29
N GLU A 186 -0.97 15.41 13.27
CA GLU A 186 -2.39 15.47 12.92
C GLU A 186 -2.65 14.79 11.59
N LYS A 187 -3.88 14.88 11.09
CA LYS A 187 -4.31 14.22 9.86
C LYS A 187 -3.38 14.55 8.69
N PHE A 188 -2.69 13.53 8.18
CA PHE A 188 -1.68 13.61 7.11
C PHE A 188 -0.56 14.62 7.35
N SER A 189 -0.36 15.10 8.58
CA SER A 189 0.60 16.17 8.91
C SER A 189 0.43 17.42 8.04
N SER A 190 -0.78 17.72 7.64
CA SER A 190 -1.10 18.81 6.69
C SER A 190 -1.51 20.12 7.37
N MET A 191 -1.93 20.07 8.62
CA MET A 191 -2.41 21.23 9.39
C MET A 191 -1.93 21.19 10.83
N ALA A 192 -2.10 22.31 11.55
CA ALA A 192 -1.82 22.47 12.98
C ALA A 192 -3.00 23.25 13.62
N GLN A 193 -4.10 22.54 13.86
CA GLN A 193 -5.38 23.12 14.25
C GLN A 193 -6.15 22.29 15.28
N ASP A 194 -5.70 21.07 15.56
CA ASP A 194 -6.41 20.09 16.35
C ASP A 194 -5.66 19.78 17.66
N ASN A 195 -6.16 18.89 18.47
CA ASN A 195 -5.64 18.52 19.79
C ASN A 195 -4.14 18.16 19.77
N GLY A 196 -3.63 17.61 18.65
CA GLY A 196 -2.21 17.35 18.47
C GLY A 196 -1.36 18.61 18.53
N TYR A 197 -1.79 19.69 17.86
CA TYR A 197 -1.10 20.97 17.89
C TYR A 197 -1.16 21.61 19.28
N TYR A 198 -2.32 21.64 19.92
CA TYR A 198 -2.46 22.23 21.25
C TYR A 198 -1.68 21.47 22.31
N PHE A 199 -1.66 20.14 22.25
CA PHE A 199 -0.78 19.32 23.09
C PHE A 199 0.70 19.68 22.89
N PHE A 200 1.16 19.74 21.63
CA PHE A 200 2.53 20.11 21.31
C PHE A 200 2.88 21.51 21.84
N LYS A 201 2.02 22.49 21.56
CA LYS A 201 2.18 23.88 22.02
C LYS A 201 2.29 23.93 23.54
N HIS A 202 1.37 23.31 24.26
CA HIS A 202 1.39 23.23 25.73
C HIS A 202 2.72 22.67 26.23
N CYS A 203 3.18 21.56 25.66
CA CYS A 203 4.45 20.96 26.06
C CYS A 203 5.67 21.86 25.81
N MET A 204 5.64 22.70 24.79
CA MET A 204 6.73 23.64 24.50
C MET A 204 6.71 24.84 25.45
N GLU A 205 5.54 25.39 25.69
CA GLU A 205 5.37 26.58 26.57
C GLU A 205 5.63 26.30 28.04
N ASN A 206 5.28 25.08 28.50
CA ASN A 206 5.45 24.68 29.90
C ASN A 206 6.71 23.81 30.15
N ASN A 207 7.57 23.66 29.15
CA ASN A 207 8.80 22.87 29.25
C ASN A 207 8.59 21.40 29.69
N GLU A 208 7.44 20.82 29.36
CA GLU A 208 7.03 19.47 29.77
C GLU A 208 7.98 18.36 29.29
N GLN A 209 8.82 18.66 28.29
CA GLN A 209 9.83 17.72 27.81
C GLN A 209 10.77 17.24 28.93
N SER A 210 11.08 18.14 29.89
CA SER A 210 11.93 17.81 31.01
C SER A 210 11.25 16.82 31.98
N TYR A 211 9.98 17.03 32.28
CA TYR A 211 9.19 16.12 33.13
C TYR A 211 8.97 14.77 32.52
N LEU A 212 8.64 14.72 31.23
CA LEU A 212 8.37 13.49 30.52
C LEU A 212 9.63 12.72 30.15
N ASN A 213 10.81 13.31 30.32
CA ASN A 213 12.10 12.80 29.84
C ASN A 213 12.01 12.33 28.37
N LYS A 214 11.32 13.10 27.54
CA LYS A 214 11.08 12.82 26.13
C LYS A 214 11.30 14.03 25.27
N LYS A 215 11.94 13.82 24.13
CA LYS A 215 12.02 14.84 23.09
C LYS A 215 10.72 14.83 22.28
N ILE A 216 9.93 15.88 22.46
CA ILE A 216 8.67 16.02 21.74
C ILE A 216 8.95 16.70 20.40
N LEU A 217 8.53 16.05 19.32
CA LEU A 217 8.70 16.52 17.94
C LEU A 217 7.35 16.57 17.25
N TYR A 218 7.04 17.71 16.62
CA TYR A 218 5.82 17.90 15.83
C TYR A 218 6.12 17.72 14.34
N ILE A 219 5.31 16.91 13.66
CA ILE A 219 5.46 16.63 12.24
C ILE A 219 4.46 17.46 11.45
N ILE A 220 4.95 18.24 10.48
CA ILE A 220 4.10 19.04 9.60
C ILE A 220 4.72 19.19 8.22
N ASP A 221 3.89 19.27 7.18
CA ASP A 221 4.34 19.59 5.82
C ASP A 221 4.78 21.06 5.77
N ARG A 222 5.93 21.32 5.14
CA ARG A 222 6.42 22.71 4.94
C ARG A 222 5.48 23.56 4.10
N LYS A 223 4.65 22.92 3.27
CA LYS A 223 3.65 23.58 2.42
C LYS A 223 2.33 23.86 3.16
N SER A 224 2.22 23.39 4.39
CA SER A 224 1.03 23.64 5.21
C SER A 224 0.83 25.15 5.44
N PRO A 225 -0.40 25.66 5.30
CA PRO A 225 -0.72 27.05 5.66
C PRO A 225 -0.47 27.33 7.15
N ASP A 226 -0.48 26.29 7.99
CA ASP A 226 -0.25 26.39 9.43
C ASP A 226 1.23 26.26 9.83
N TYR A 227 2.14 26.03 8.88
CA TYR A 227 3.56 25.95 9.20
C TYR A 227 4.11 27.15 9.98
N PRO A 228 3.69 28.41 9.72
CA PRO A 228 4.09 29.57 10.52
C PRO A 228 3.74 29.47 12.00
N LYS A 229 2.63 28.81 12.37
CA LYS A 229 2.20 28.64 13.78
C LYS A 229 3.22 27.85 14.61
N VAL A 230 3.92 26.90 13.98
CA VAL A 230 4.90 26.03 14.63
C VAL A 230 6.34 26.50 14.44
N SER A 231 6.58 27.48 13.58
CA SER A 231 7.91 28.00 13.27
C SER A 231 8.67 28.54 14.50
N PRO A 232 8.04 29.13 15.55
CA PRO A 232 8.73 29.53 16.78
C PRO A 232 9.42 28.35 17.47
N TYR A 233 8.93 27.13 17.28
CA TYR A 233 9.44 25.90 17.87
C TYR A 233 10.30 25.09 16.89
N SER A 234 11.01 25.74 15.97
CA SER A 234 11.71 25.11 14.82
C SER A 234 12.65 23.96 15.19
N LYS A 235 13.26 23.98 16.37
CA LYS A 235 14.11 22.88 16.89
C LYS A 235 13.32 21.59 17.09
N ASN A 236 12.03 21.70 17.42
CA ASN A 236 11.12 20.60 17.72
C ASN A 236 10.15 20.29 16.57
N VAL A 237 10.21 21.05 15.47
CA VAL A 237 9.42 20.81 14.27
C VAL A 237 10.20 19.99 13.28
N VAL A 238 9.55 18.97 12.73
CA VAL A 238 10.16 18.05 11.77
C VAL A 238 9.34 18.10 10.48
N PRO A 239 9.95 18.49 9.36
CA PRO A 239 9.26 18.54 8.08
C PRO A 239 8.81 17.14 7.64
N PHE A 240 7.53 17.02 7.28
CA PHE A 240 6.94 15.78 6.80
C PHE A 240 7.73 15.17 5.64
N MET A 241 7.91 13.86 5.65
CA MET A 241 8.65 13.07 4.65
C MET A 241 10.13 13.45 4.45
N SER A 242 10.73 14.24 5.38
CA SER A 242 12.19 14.47 5.39
C SER A 242 12.95 13.25 5.92
N LEU A 243 14.27 13.17 5.68
CA LEU A 243 15.11 12.11 6.29
C LEU A 243 15.09 12.18 7.82
N ARG A 244 15.10 13.41 8.39
CA ARG A 244 14.98 13.60 9.83
C ARG A 244 13.66 13.04 10.36
N HIS A 245 12.55 13.25 9.63
CA HIS A 245 11.26 12.66 9.97
C HIS A 245 11.32 11.13 9.97
N MET A 246 11.84 10.54 8.89
CA MET A 246 11.96 9.09 8.76
C MET A 246 12.79 8.46 9.89
N CYS A 247 13.95 9.05 10.22
CA CYS A 247 14.77 8.60 11.33
C CYS A 247 14.08 8.78 12.69
N SER A 248 13.41 9.92 12.91
CA SER A 248 12.64 10.18 14.14
C SER A 248 11.51 9.17 14.30
N LEU A 249 10.80 8.83 13.22
CA LEU A 249 9.73 7.83 13.24
C LEU A 249 10.24 6.42 13.56
N LEU A 250 11.40 6.04 13.03
CA LEU A 250 12.06 4.76 13.37
C LEU A 250 12.47 4.74 14.85
N ALA A 251 12.92 5.85 15.39
CA ALA A 251 13.37 6.00 16.78
C ALA A 251 12.23 6.18 17.78
N ALA A 252 11.09 6.68 17.36
CA ALA A 252 9.99 7.08 18.25
C ALA A 252 9.57 5.95 19.20
N ASP A 253 9.46 6.28 20.47
CA ASP A 253 8.88 5.43 21.51
C ASP A 253 7.36 5.52 21.50
N LEU A 254 6.83 6.70 21.16
CA LEU A 254 5.42 7.04 21.19
C LEU A 254 5.03 7.91 20.01
N ILE A 255 3.85 7.66 19.46
CA ILE A 255 3.17 8.54 18.51
C ILE A 255 1.90 9.06 19.18
N VAL A 256 1.76 10.39 19.23
CA VAL A 256 0.56 11.08 19.69
C VAL A 256 -0.14 11.66 18.47
N SER A 257 -1.41 11.38 18.30
CA SER A 257 -2.18 11.84 17.14
C SER A 257 -3.62 12.16 17.52
N SER A 258 -4.20 13.16 16.91
CA SER A 258 -5.62 13.48 17.03
C SER A 258 -6.52 12.62 16.12
N ASP A 259 -5.93 11.79 15.26
CA ASP A 259 -6.70 10.90 14.36
C ASP A 259 -6.08 9.49 14.38
N SER A 260 -5.14 9.17 13.52
CA SER A 260 -4.52 7.86 13.44
C SER A 260 -3.00 7.94 13.41
N LYS A 261 -2.31 7.02 14.09
CA LYS A 261 -0.84 6.92 14.02
C LYS A 261 -0.32 6.75 12.58
N TYR A 262 -1.15 6.25 11.68
CA TYR A 262 -0.78 6.09 10.27
C TYR A 262 -0.66 7.42 9.54
N HIS A 263 -1.26 8.49 10.05
CA HIS A 263 -1.12 9.85 9.52
C HIS A 263 0.24 10.50 9.85
N ALA A 264 1.01 9.90 10.75
CA ALA A 264 2.40 10.28 10.97
C ALA A 264 3.30 10.04 9.76
N TYR A 265 2.82 9.40 8.70
CA TYR A 265 3.59 9.10 7.50
C TYR A 265 2.68 9.02 6.27
N ALA A 266 3.26 9.19 5.08
CA ALA A 266 2.53 9.02 3.82
C ALA A 266 2.24 7.53 3.54
N THR A 267 1.45 6.89 4.42
CA THR A 267 1.12 5.45 4.35
C THR A 267 0.28 5.07 3.13
N GLN A 268 -0.35 6.06 2.52
CA GLN A 268 -1.07 5.90 1.25
C GLN A 268 -0.13 5.73 0.05
N CYS A 269 1.17 6.02 0.25
CA CYS A 269 2.14 5.87 -0.82
C CYS A 269 2.29 4.41 -1.22
N ARG A 270 2.29 4.22 -2.51
CA ARG A 270 2.67 2.98 -3.14
C ARG A 270 4.04 2.52 -2.62
N HIS A 271 4.12 1.25 -2.23
CA HIS A 271 5.39 0.59 -1.90
C HIS A 271 6.15 1.09 -0.66
N SER A 272 5.56 1.88 0.24
CA SER A 272 6.24 2.26 1.47
C SER A 272 6.60 1.06 2.35
N ILE A 273 7.86 1.02 2.81
CA ILE A 273 8.32 0.02 3.78
C ILE A 273 8.01 0.44 5.22
N PHE A 274 7.65 1.71 5.44
CA PHE A 274 7.44 2.28 6.78
C PHE A 274 6.16 1.79 7.45
N ASN A 275 5.17 1.32 6.70
CA ASN A 275 3.92 0.78 7.25
C ASN A 275 4.16 -0.30 8.31
N ARG A 276 5.16 -1.19 8.11
CA ARG A 276 5.51 -2.22 9.09
C ARG A 276 6.11 -1.64 10.37
N TYR A 277 6.83 -0.53 10.28
CA TYR A 277 7.43 0.12 11.46
C TYR A 277 6.35 0.84 12.27
N ILE A 278 5.47 1.59 11.61
CA ILE A 278 4.36 2.32 12.25
C ILE A 278 3.42 1.36 12.97
N LYS A 279 3.08 0.23 12.35
CA LYS A 279 2.22 -0.79 12.97
C LYS A 279 2.72 -1.21 14.35
N LYS A 280 4.03 -1.28 14.56
CA LYS A 280 4.67 -1.70 15.82
C LYS A 280 4.81 -0.59 16.84
N LYS A 281 4.55 0.68 16.49
CA LYS A 281 4.70 1.81 17.42
C LYS A 281 3.53 1.90 18.39
N LYS A 282 3.86 2.22 19.65
CA LYS A 282 2.85 2.63 20.64
C LYS A 282 2.22 3.95 20.20
N SER A 283 0.95 4.13 20.45
CA SER A 283 0.25 5.38 20.10
C SER A 283 -0.76 5.76 21.16
N VAL A 284 -0.95 7.07 21.30
CA VAL A 284 -1.99 7.70 22.10
C VAL A 284 -2.86 8.53 21.15
N PHE A 285 -4.14 8.47 21.39
CA PHE A 285 -5.17 9.20 20.68
C PHE A 285 -5.62 10.36 21.55
N LEU A 286 -5.61 11.57 21.01
CA LEU A 286 -6.17 12.75 21.63
C LEU A 286 -7.57 13.00 21.04
N GLN A 287 -8.58 12.82 21.83
CA GLN A 287 -9.97 13.16 21.50
C GLN A 287 -10.34 14.53 22.06
#